data_8edc9af8223e62971ea7bda3dbe60443
#
_entry.id   8edc9af8223e62971ea7bda3dbe60443
#
_cell.length_a   1.000
_cell.length_b   1.000
_cell.length_c   1.000
_cell.angle_alpha   90.00
_cell.angle_beta   90.00
_cell.angle_gamma   90.00
#
_symmetry.space_group_name_H-M   'P 1'
#
loop_
_entity.id
_entity.type
_entity.pdbx_description
1 polymer ?
#
loop_
_entity_poly.entity_id
_entity_poly.type
_entity_poly.pdbx_seq_one_letter_code
_entity_poly.pdbx_strand_id
1 'polypeptide(L)'
;MAARRMVVVTGMGLATPLGIDVEDNWRKIFAGISGIGRLSLPGTEKSPVRAVGEVKADDLERIRREFPGRADSEGEKRTLFALWAARSAMKDAGLDDYRGCRERFGVSLAAGLGINSLDDI
;
A
#
# COMPACT_ATOMS: atom_id res chain seq x y z
N MET A 1 42.00 4.66 0.98
CA MET A 1 40.70 4.80 1.68
C MET A 1 39.63 4.17 0.81
N ALA A 2 38.89 3.19 1.32
CA ALA A 2 37.76 2.63 0.57
C ALA A 2 36.67 3.69 0.46
N ALA A 3 36.15 3.94 -0.75
CA ALA A 3 35.06 4.88 -0.96
C ALA A 3 33.84 4.40 -0.16
N ARG A 4 33.31 5.23 0.73
CA ARG A 4 32.12 4.93 1.52
C ARG A 4 30.93 4.85 0.57
N ARG A 5 30.33 3.67 0.44
CA ARG A 5 29.10 3.51 -0.35
C ARG A 5 27.96 4.25 0.34
N MET A 6 27.30 5.13 -0.39
CA MET A 6 26.05 5.76 0.06
C MET A 6 24.87 4.93 -0.42
N VAL A 7 23.91 4.74 0.47
CA VAL A 7 22.59 4.15 0.16
C VAL A 7 21.57 5.27 0.26
N VAL A 8 20.75 5.40 -0.76
CA VAL A 8 19.75 6.45 -0.86
C VAL A 8 18.39 5.86 -1.20
N VAL A 9 17.32 6.52 -0.77
CA VAL A 9 15.94 6.24 -1.19
C VAL A 9 15.70 7.04 -2.47
N THR A 10 15.31 6.37 -3.55
CA THR A 10 15.10 6.99 -4.86
C THR A 10 13.63 7.11 -5.24
N GLY A 11 12.75 6.37 -4.56
CA GLY A 11 11.32 6.47 -4.79
C GLY A 11 10.52 5.89 -3.63
N MET A 12 9.31 6.37 -3.47
CA MET A 12 8.37 5.99 -2.42
C MET A 12 6.99 5.67 -3.00
N GLY A 13 6.28 4.76 -2.35
CA GLY A 13 4.90 4.44 -2.66
C GLY A 13 4.18 3.93 -1.41
N LEU A 14 2.90 4.19 -1.33
CA LEU A 14 2.09 3.84 -0.17
C LEU A 14 0.62 3.61 -0.54
N ALA A 15 -0.07 2.89 0.35
CA ALA A 15 -1.52 2.84 0.40
C ALA A 15 -1.94 2.93 1.87
N THR A 16 -2.63 4.01 2.23
CA THR A 16 -2.98 4.33 3.62
C THR A 16 -4.45 4.79 3.72
N PRO A 17 -5.00 4.87 4.92
CA PRO A 17 -6.32 5.47 5.13
C PRO A 17 -6.42 6.97 4.74
N LEU A 18 -5.28 7.64 4.58
CA LEU A 18 -5.23 9.03 4.09
C LEU A 18 -5.26 9.13 2.57
N GLY A 19 -4.90 8.05 1.85
CA GLY A 19 -4.88 8.00 0.40
C GLY A 19 -3.75 7.13 -0.14
N ILE A 20 -3.59 7.14 -1.46
CA ILE A 20 -2.63 6.30 -2.20
C ILE A 20 -1.57 7.11 -2.94
N ASP A 21 -1.50 8.40 -2.68
CA ASP A 21 -0.50 9.32 -3.22
C ASP A 21 0.38 9.86 -2.08
N VAL A 22 1.70 9.86 -2.29
CA VAL A 22 2.68 10.23 -1.24
C VAL A 22 2.54 11.69 -0.85
N GLU A 23 2.44 12.59 -1.82
CA GLU A 23 2.37 14.03 -1.57
C GLU A 23 1.05 14.42 -0.90
N ASP A 24 -0.06 13.81 -1.34
CA ASP A 24 -1.38 14.01 -0.72
C ASP A 24 -1.41 13.52 0.73
N ASN A 25 -0.81 12.36 1.02
CA ASN A 25 -0.65 11.87 2.38
C ASN A 25 0.16 12.83 3.25
N TRP A 26 1.28 13.32 2.71
CA TRP A 26 2.15 14.25 3.41
C TRP A 26 1.41 15.54 3.76
N ARG A 27 0.70 16.12 2.80
CA ARG A 27 -0.12 17.31 2.99
C ARG A 27 -1.18 17.12 4.07
N LYS A 28 -1.88 15.98 4.08
CA LYS A 28 -2.89 15.64 5.07
C LYS A 28 -2.30 15.47 6.47
N ILE A 29 -1.13 14.83 6.58
CA ILE A 29 -0.40 14.67 7.84
C ILE A 29 -0.05 16.04 8.42
N PHE A 30 0.51 16.94 7.62
CA PHE A 30 0.83 18.30 8.06
C PHE A 30 -0.41 19.11 8.46
N ALA A 31 -1.53 18.87 7.81
CA ALA A 31 -2.80 19.50 8.16
C ALA A 31 -3.48 18.86 9.40
N GLY A 32 -2.88 17.84 10.01
CA GLY A 32 -3.45 17.14 11.16
C GLY A 32 -4.68 16.31 10.83
N ILE A 33 -4.90 15.96 9.56
CA ILE A 33 -6.04 15.15 9.12
C ILE A 33 -5.82 13.71 9.53
N SER A 34 -6.80 13.13 10.24
CA SER A 34 -6.78 11.73 10.65
C SER A 34 -7.35 10.83 9.54
N GLY A 35 -6.70 9.70 9.29
CA GLY A 35 -7.23 8.61 8.48
C GLY A 35 -8.10 7.62 9.26
N ILE A 36 -8.27 7.81 10.57
CA ILE A 36 -9.13 6.97 11.40
C ILE A 36 -10.57 7.40 11.23
N GLY A 37 -11.43 6.44 10.96
CA GLY A 37 -12.86 6.62 10.77
C GLY A 37 -13.68 5.53 11.44
N ARG A 38 -14.99 5.58 11.25
CA ARG A 38 -15.89 4.52 11.72
C ARG A 38 -15.66 3.26 10.88
N LEU A 39 -15.61 2.09 11.54
CA LEU A 39 -15.58 0.80 10.88
C LEU A 39 -16.75 0.65 9.91
N SER A 40 -16.49 0.35 8.64
CA SER A 40 -17.49 0.30 7.57
C SER A 40 -17.66 -1.09 6.94
N LEU A 41 -16.91 -2.10 7.40
CA LEU A 41 -16.99 -3.45 6.86
C LEU A 41 -18.36 -4.09 7.15
N PRO A 42 -19.02 -4.70 6.13
CA PRO A 42 -20.25 -5.45 6.34
C PRO A 42 -20.06 -6.59 7.36
N GLY A 43 -21.09 -6.89 8.14
CA GLY A 43 -21.05 -7.94 9.16
C GLY A 43 -20.36 -7.55 10.47
N THR A 44 -19.89 -6.31 10.60
CA THR A 44 -19.19 -5.82 11.79
C THR A 44 -20.04 -4.97 12.73
N GLU A 45 -21.36 -4.96 12.56
CA GLU A 45 -22.28 -4.12 13.30
C GLU A 45 -22.24 -4.38 14.84
N LYS A 46 -21.94 -5.64 15.21
CA LYS A 46 -21.80 -6.07 16.61
C LYS A 46 -20.36 -6.02 17.13
N SER A 47 -19.40 -5.62 16.29
CA SER A 47 -18.00 -5.52 16.71
C SER A 47 -17.83 -4.49 17.83
N PRO A 48 -17.02 -4.78 18.85
CA PRO A 48 -16.63 -3.78 19.85
C PRO A 48 -15.71 -2.71 19.25
N VAL A 49 -15.03 -3.01 18.13
CA VAL A 49 -14.18 -2.06 17.43
C VAL A 49 -15.05 -1.09 16.64
N ARG A 50 -14.89 0.20 16.89
CA ARG A 50 -15.70 1.27 16.28
C ARG A 50 -14.91 2.16 15.35
N ALA A 51 -13.61 2.30 15.60
CA ALA A 51 -12.73 3.20 14.87
C ALA A 51 -11.54 2.44 14.28
N VAL A 52 -11.32 2.60 13.00
CA VAL A 52 -10.27 1.90 12.24
C VAL A 52 -9.68 2.82 11.17
N GLY A 53 -8.48 2.49 10.71
CA GLY A 53 -7.89 3.08 9.51
C GLY A 53 -8.17 2.21 8.29
N GLU A 54 -9.15 2.59 7.47
CA GLU A 54 -9.48 1.88 6.23
C GLU A 54 -9.00 2.67 5.02
N VAL A 55 -8.38 1.99 4.04
CA VAL A 55 -8.17 2.57 2.72
C VAL A 55 -9.53 2.84 2.09
N LYS A 56 -9.75 4.04 1.59
CA LYS A 56 -11.03 4.49 1.06
C LYS A 56 -11.47 3.63 -0.13
N ALA A 57 -12.77 3.44 -0.27
CA ALA A 57 -13.34 2.60 -1.33
C ALA A 57 -12.89 3.05 -2.74
N ASP A 58 -12.87 4.36 -3.00
CA ASP A 58 -12.45 4.91 -4.29
C ASP A 58 -10.97 4.63 -4.58
N ASP A 59 -10.11 4.72 -3.56
CA ASP A 59 -8.68 4.41 -3.67
C ASP A 59 -8.47 2.90 -3.90
N LEU A 60 -9.20 2.05 -3.18
CA LEU A 60 -9.16 0.61 -3.38
C LEU A 60 -9.61 0.23 -4.80
N GLU A 61 -10.65 0.88 -5.30
CA GLU A 61 -11.13 0.66 -6.67
C GLU A 61 -10.11 1.10 -7.72
N ARG A 62 -9.41 2.22 -7.50
CA ARG A 62 -8.29 2.64 -8.37
C ARG A 62 -7.18 1.61 -8.38
N ILE A 63 -6.80 1.09 -7.21
CA ILE A 63 -5.79 0.02 -7.09
C ILE A 63 -6.22 -1.23 -7.85
N ARG A 64 -7.48 -1.66 -7.70
CA ARG A 64 -8.02 -2.84 -8.40
C ARG A 64 -7.97 -2.71 -9.93
N ARG A 65 -8.32 -1.54 -10.46
CA ARG A 65 -8.25 -1.27 -11.90
C ARG A 65 -6.84 -1.37 -12.46
N GLU A 66 -5.85 -1.04 -11.65
CA GLU A 66 -4.44 -1.12 -12.04
C GLU A 66 -3.93 -2.57 -12.10
N PHE A 67 -4.55 -3.49 -11.37
CA PHE A 67 -4.17 -4.91 -11.28
C PHE A 67 -5.36 -5.84 -11.52
N PRO A 68 -6.02 -5.77 -12.71
CA PRO A 68 -7.28 -6.49 -12.96
C PRO A 68 -7.13 -8.00 -12.78
N GLY A 69 -6.01 -8.60 -13.20
CA GLY A 69 -5.76 -10.04 -13.07
C GLY A 69 -5.50 -10.51 -11.64
N ARG A 70 -5.35 -9.60 -10.68
CA ARG A 70 -5.15 -9.90 -9.25
C ARG A 70 -6.37 -9.53 -8.41
N ALA A 71 -7.14 -8.55 -8.86
CA ALA A 71 -8.30 -8.04 -8.13
C ALA A 71 -9.34 -9.12 -7.81
N ASP A 72 -9.53 -10.07 -8.74
CA ASP A 72 -10.54 -11.12 -8.63
C ASP A 72 -10.01 -12.37 -7.92
N SER A 73 -8.70 -12.61 -7.95
CA SER A 73 -8.08 -13.82 -7.38
C SER A 73 -7.59 -13.65 -5.96
N GLU A 74 -7.43 -12.42 -5.51
CA GLU A 74 -6.87 -12.11 -4.20
C GLU A 74 -7.99 -11.67 -3.25
N GLY A 75 -8.46 -12.56 -2.41
CA GLY A 75 -9.36 -12.23 -1.29
C GLY A 75 -8.71 -11.26 -0.30
N GLU A 76 -7.39 -11.05 -0.41
CA GLU A 76 -6.63 -10.28 0.53
C GLU A 76 -6.14 -8.94 -0.05
N LYS A 77 -6.66 -7.84 0.49
CA LYS A 77 -6.31 -6.47 0.08
C LYS A 77 -4.82 -6.12 0.26
N ARG A 78 -4.10 -6.83 1.16
CA ARG A 78 -2.67 -6.55 1.43
C ARG A 78 -1.79 -6.73 0.22
N THR A 79 -2.02 -7.78 -0.56
CA THR A 79 -1.29 -8.02 -1.81
C THR A 79 -1.49 -6.86 -2.78
N LEU A 80 -2.71 -6.39 -2.94
CA LEU A 80 -3.02 -5.24 -3.78
C LEU A 80 -2.33 -3.96 -3.30
N PHE A 81 -2.32 -3.71 -1.99
CA PHE A 81 -1.63 -2.55 -1.41
C PHE A 81 -0.11 -2.63 -1.61
N ALA A 82 0.48 -3.82 -1.43
CA ALA A 82 1.90 -4.03 -1.67
C ALA A 82 2.29 -3.81 -3.15
N LEU A 83 1.48 -4.33 -4.07
CA LEU A 83 1.69 -4.14 -5.51
C LEU A 83 1.57 -2.66 -5.91
N TRP A 84 0.56 -1.97 -5.39
CA TRP A 84 0.39 -0.54 -5.62
C TRP A 84 1.57 0.27 -5.10
N ALA A 85 1.96 0.04 -3.83
CA ALA A 85 3.07 0.74 -3.21
C ALA A 85 4.39 0.51 -3.96
N ALA A 86 4.68 -0.75 -4.32
CA ALA A 86 5.88 -1.10 -5.08
C ALA A 86 5.90 -0.43 -6.46
N ARG A 87 4.77 -0.47 -7.21
CA ARG A 87 4.67 0.16 -8.52
C ARG A 87 4.82 1.68 -8.42
N SER A 88 4.17 2.30 -7.44
CA SER A 88 4.27 3.73 -7.21
C SER A 88 5.70 4.14 -6.87
N ALA A 89 6.40 3.38 -6.03
CA ALA A 89 7.80 3.62 -5.70
C ALA A 89 8.72 3.48 -6.91
N MET A 90 8.48 2.47 -7.76
CA MET A 90 9.23 2.29 -9.01
C MET A 90 9.04 3.49 -9.95
N LYS A 91 7.80 3.94 -10.08
CA LYS A 91 7.46 5.11 -10.89
C LYS A 91 8.12 6.38 -10.37
N ASP A 92 8.04 6.62 -9.06
CA ASP A 92 8.66 7.77 -8.40
C ASP A 92 10.19 7.77 -8.56
N ALA A 93 10.81 6.57 -8.55
CA ALA A 93 12.23 6.37 -8.81
C ALA A 93 12.64 6.51 -10.30
N GLY A 94 11.70 6.67 -11.23
CA GLY A 94 11.97 6.63 -12.67
C GLY A 94 12.39 5.27 -13.20
N LEU A 95 11.93 4.18 -12.56
CA LEU A 95 12.28 2.79 -12.86
C LEU A 95 11.14 2.00 -13.51
N ASP A 96 10.11 2.65 -14.05
CA ASP A 96 8.95 2.01 -14.68
C ASP A 96 9.37 1.03 -15.80
N ASP A 97 10.35 1.43 -16.61
CA ASP A 97 10.91 0.65 -17.69
C ASP A 97 12.33 0.15 -17.36
N TYR A 98 12.55 -0.29 -16.12
CA TYR A 98 13.87 -0.75 -15.72
C TYR A 98 14.38 -1.91 -16.62
N ARG A 99 15.42 -1.61 -17.39
CA ARG A 99 16.10 -2.56 -18.31
C ARG A 99 17.50 -2.92 -17.85
N GLY A 100 17.84 -2.60 -16.62
CA GLY A 100 19.16 -2.90 -16.06
C GLY A 100 19.34 -4.37 -15.69
N CYS A 101 20.44 -4.64 -15.00
CA CYS A 101 20.78 -5.99 -14.56
C CYS A 101 19.79 -6.49 -13.51
N ARG A 102 18.92 -7.42 -13.89
CA ARG A 102 17.89 -8.02 -13.01
C ARG A 102 18.49 -8.76 -11.83
N GLU A 103 19.68 -9.32 -11.97
CA GLU A 103 20.42 -10.02 -10.91
C GLU A 103 20.85 -9.10 -9.77
N ARG A 104 20.85 -7.79 -10.00
CA ARG A 104 21.16 -6.75 -9.01
C ARG A 104 19.92 -6.09 -8.41
N PHE A 105 18.75 -6.55 -8.82
CA PHE A 105 17.47 -6.04 -8.32
C PHE A 105 16.89 -7.04 -7.31
N GLY A 106 16.84 -6.64 -6.05
CA GLY A 106 16.29 -7.45 -4.96
C GLY A 106 14.96 -6.90 -4.48
N VAL A 107 14.09 -7.79 -3.99
CA VAL A 107 12.83 -7.45 -3.34
C VAL A 107 12.86 -8.01 -1.92
N SER A 108 12.51 -7.18 -0.94
CA SER A 108 12.32 -7.60 0.45
C SER A 108 10.93 -7.15 0.89
N LEU A 109 10.12 -8.11 1.34
CA LEU A 109 8.76 -7.85 1.83
C LEU A 109 8.66 -8.31 3.28
N ALA A 110 7.91 -7.54 4.08
CA ALA A 110 7.52 -7.91 5.42
C ALA A 110 6.02 -7.69 5.58
N ALA A 111 5.35 -8.62 6.24
CA ALA A 111 3.94 -8.51 6.57
C ALA A 111 3.75 -8.88 8.05
N GLY A 112 2.77 -8.23 8.70
CA GLY A 112 2.28 -8.65 9.99
C GLY A 112 1.48 -9.96 9.90
N LEU A 113 0.93 -10.41 11.02
CA LEU A 113 0.04 -11.58 11.06
C LEU A 113 -1.08 -11.43 10.03
N GLY A 114 -1.18 -12.44 9.16
CA GLY A 114 -2.28 -12.59 8.25
C GLY A 114 -3.56 -12.88 9.03
N ILE A 115 -4.51 -11.97 8.96
CA ILE A 115 -5.88 -12.32 9.28
C ILE A 115 -6.48 -12.78 7.96
N ASN A 116 -6.92 -14.00 7.92
CA ASN A 116 -7.72 -14.56 6.84
C ASN A 116 -9.04 -13.77 6.72
N SER A 117 -9.81 -14.03 5.69
CA SER A 117 -11.13 -13.43 5.54
C SER A 117 -11.97 -13.63 6.81
N LEU A 118 -12.89 -12.69 7.08
CA LEU A 118 -13.88 -12.88 8.16
C LEU A 118 -14.70 -14.17 7.97
N ASP A 119 -14.74 -14.68 6.74
CA ASP A 119 -15.41 -15.94 6.40
C ASP A 119 -14.61 -17.18 6.86
N ASP A 120 -13.35 -17.00 7.27
CA ASP A 120 -12.45 -18.05 7.75
C ASP A 120 -12.46 -18.18 9.29
N ILE A 121 -13.22 -17.33 9.99
CA ILE A 121 -13.35 -17.30 11.46
C ILE A 121 -14.75 -17.69 11.88
#